data_a315f74ad86520ad32e12f0717a69223
#
_entry.id   a315f74ad86520ad32e12f0717a69223
#
_cell.length_a   1.000
_cell.length_b   1.000
_cell.length_c   1.000
_cell.angle_alpha   90.00
_cell.angle_beta   90.00
_cell.angle_gamma   90.00
#
_symmetry.space_group_name_H-M   'P 1'
#
loop_
_entity.id
_entity.type
_entity.pdbx_description
1 polymer ?
#
loop_
_entity_poly.entity_id
_entity_poly.type
_entity_poly.pdbx_seq_one_letter_code
_entity_poly.pdbx_strand_id
1 'polypeptide(L)'
;MAEKDVLALHGLGPAQLGVLRDALTGAGLAFTDPVARPRATGRNDNTALATTDGSPRKWIEQLPTERRVEDGLRLLELFGEVTGAEAVMWGPSMVGYGHHHYVYDSGREGDTFRVGFSPRASALSLYGLLDPEVDDLLGRLGPHKTGKGCLYVTRLARVDEQVLRDLIAAGWARGEAGC
;
A
#
# COMPACT_ATOMS: atom_id res chain seq x y z
N MET A 1 -7.64 14.20 -28.97
CA MET A 1 -8.53 13.52 -28.03
C MET A 1 -8.48 12.03 -28.36
N ALA A 2 -8.27 11.18 -27.39
CA ALA A 2 -8.20 9.73 -27.62
C ALA A 2 -9.60 9.12 -27.77
N GLU A 3 -9.74 8.06 -28.57
CA GLU A 3 -11.00 7.34 -28.83
C GLU A 3 -11.72 6.91 -27.52
N LYS A 4 -10.95 6.45 -26.53
CA LYS A 4 -11.48 6.07 -25.20
C LYS A 4 -12.12 7.25 -24.44
N ASP A 5 -11.64 8.47 -24.64
CA ASP A 5 -12.14 9.65 -23.95
C ASP A 5 -13.50 10.07 -24.55
N VAL A 6 -13.71 9.78 -25.84
CA VAL A 6 -14.99 9.99 -26.52
C VAL A 6 -16.04 8.95 -26.10
N LEU A 7 -15.64 7.70 -25.90
CA LEU A 7 -16.53 6.64 -25.38
C LEU A 7 -16.99 6.92 -23.95
N ALA A 8 -16.22 7.67 -23.18
CA ALA A 8 -16.59 8.08 -21.82
C ALA A 8 -17.64 9.20 -21.77
N LEU A 9 -17.98 9.84 -22.90
CA LEU A 9 -19.03 10.84 -22.98
C LEU A 9 -20.41 10.18 -22.98
N HIS A 10 -21.31 10.71 -22.14
CA HIS A 10 -22.68 10.19 -22.04
C HIS A 10 -23.39 10.27 -23.40
N GLY A 11 -23.95 9.14 -23.83
CA GLY A 11 -24.76 9.04 -25.06
C GLY A 11 -24.01 8.63 -26.33
N LEU A 12 -22.71 8.36 -26.26
CA LEU A 12 -21.93 7.83 -27.38
C LEU A 12 -21.66 6.34 -27.19
N GLY A 13 -22.31 5.52 -28.02
CA GLY A 13 -22.07 4.07 -28.08
C GLY A 13 -21.07 3.68 -29.19
N PRO A 14 -20.69 2.39 -29.25
CA PRO A 14 -19.73 1.89 -30.26
C PRO A 14 -20.13 2.17 -31.73
N ALA A 15 -21.44 2.19 -32.03
CA ALA A 15 -21.93 2.47 -33.38
C ALA A 15 -21.71 3.95 -33.80
N GLN A 16 -21.93 4.87 -32.87
CA GLN A 16 -21.69 6.30 -33.11
C GLN A 16 -20.17 6.61 -33.21
N LEU A 17 -19.34 5.84 -32.54
CA LEU A 17 -17.89 5.98 -32.64
C LEU A 17 -17.37 5.62 -34.04
N GLY A 18 -17.95 4.61 -34.70
CA GLY A 18 -17.66 4.28 -36.10
C GLY A 18 -17.94 5.44 -37.05
N VAL A 19 -19.13 6.03 -36.95
CA VAL A 19 -19.50 7.19 -37.77
C VAL A 19 -18.57 8.38 -37.55
N LEU A 20 -18.17 8.62 -36.29
CA LEU A 20 -17.25 9.72 -35.94
C LEU A 20 -15.84 9.47 -36.51
N ARG A 21 -15.37 8.22 -36.51
CA ARG A 21 -14.09 7.83 -37.10
C ARG A 21 -14.07 8.05 -38.60
N ASP A 22 -15.13 7.65 -39.31
CA ASP A 22 -15.27 7.81 -40.74
C ASP A 22 -15.32 9.32 -41.13
N ALA A 23 -16.05 10.11 -40.37
CA ALA A 23 -16.11 11.57 -40.55
C ALA A 23 -14.76 12.25 -40.34
N LEU A 24 -14.01 11.87 -39.32
CA LEU A 24 -12.67 12.38 -39.07
C LEU A 24 -11.70 11.99 -40.19
N THR A 25 -11.75 10.75 -40.64
CA THR A 25 -10.93 10.27 -41.75
C THR A 25 -11.23 11.04 -43.04
N GLY A 26 -12.49 11.28 -43.34
CA GLY A 26 -12.92 12.08 -44.50
C GLY A 26 -12.46 13.55 -44.42
N ALA A 27 -12.22 14.08 -43.23
CA ALA A 27 -11.69 15.42 -43.00
C ALA A 27 -10.14 15.45 -42.91
N GLY A 28 -9.46 14.34 -43.13
CA GLY A 28 -7.98 14.24 -42.98
C GLY A 28 -7.51 14.28 -41.52
N LEU A 29 -8.43 14.00 -40.57
CA LEU A 29 -8.16 13.96 -39.15
C LEU A 29 -8.25 12.53 -38.62
N ALA A 30 -7.61 12.27 -37.51
CA ALA A 30 -7.70 10.98 -36.82
C ALA A 30 -7.82 11.20 -35.30
N PHE A 31 -8.34 10.19 -34.60
CA PHE A 31 -8.15 10.18 -33.13
C PHE A 31 -6.66 10.15 -32.84
N THR A 32 -6.23 10.96 -31.89
CA THR A 32 -4.88 10.83 -31.34
C THR A 32 -4.87 9.56 -30.47
N ASP A 33 -4.17 8.54 -30.93
CA ASP A 33 -3.85 7.45 -30.03
C ASP A 33 -3.21 8.03 -28.77
N PRO A 34 -3.61 7.58 -27.57
CA PRO A 34 -2.89 7.97 -26.38
C PRO A 34 -1.44 7.64 -26.63
N VAL A 35 -0.57 8.67 -26.68
CA VAL A 35 0.87 8.47 -26.74
C VAL A 35 1.17 7.44 -25.66
N ALA A 36 1.57 6.23 -26.07
CA ALA A 36 1.91 5.19 -25.14
C ALA A 36 2.97 5.79 -24.23
N ARG A 37 2.59 6.10 -22.99
CA ARG A 37 3.58 6.57 -22.02
C ARG A 37 4.65 5.50 -22.01
N PRO A 38 5.93 5.86 -22.21
CA PRO A 38 6.99 4.87 -22.15
C PRO A 38 6.80 4.10 -20.85
N ARG A 39 6.68 2.79 -20.93
CA ARG A 39 6.60 1.94 -19.75
C ARG A 39 7.81 2.31 -18.91
N ALA A 40 7.60 2.70 -17.68
CA ALA A 40 8.69 2.90 -16.74
C ALA A 40 9.35 1.53 -16.56
N THR A 41 10.45 1.32 -17.30
CA THR A 41 11.31 0.16 -17.14
C THR A 41 12.37 0.55 -16.13
N GLY A 42 12.46 -0.17 -15.02
CA GLY A 42 13.48 0.04 -14.03
C GLY A 42 12.97 0.15 -12.59
N ARG A 43 13.90 0.15 -11.67
CA ARG A 43 13.65 0.22 -10.23
C ARG A 43 12.92 1.50 -9.85
N ASN A 44 11.95 1.39 -8.95
CA ASN A 44 11.22 2.55 -8.46
C ASN A 44 12.06 3.33 -7.43
N ASP A 45 12.65 4.43 -7.86
CA ASP A 45 13.48 5.30 -7.01
C ASP A 45 12.70 5.96 -5.85
N ASN A 46 11.36 5.94 -5.91
CA ASN A 46 10.51 6.44 -4.81
C ASN A 46 10.14 5.36 -3.79
N THR A 47 10.69 4.16 -3.89
CA THR A 47 10.49 3.11 -2.90
C THR A 47 11.23 3.49 -1.62
N ALA A 48 10.57 3.36 -0.47
CA ALA A 48 11.23 3.51 0.81
C ALA A 48 12.28 2.39 0.94
N LEU A 49 13.54 2.77 0.82
CA LEU A 49 14.64 1.83 1.00
C LEU A 49 14.82 1.53 2.49
N ALA A 50 15.19 0.29 2.79
CA ALA A 50 15.61 -0.05 4.15
C ALA A 50 16.82 0.82 4.52
N THR A 51 16.70 1.55 5.62
CA THR A 51 17.82 2.32 6.18
C THR A 51 18.41 1.51 7.32
N THR A 52 19.69 1.20 7.22
CA THR A 52 20.41 0.42 8.24
C THR A 52 20.90 1.26 9.41
N ASP A 53 20.79 2.59 9.31
CA ASP A 53 21.48 3.51 10.24
C ASP A 53 20.64 3.91 11.46
N GLY A 54 19.40 3.43 11.60
CA GLY A 54 18.53 3.80 12.71
C GLY A 54 17.88 2.60 13.41
N SER A 55 18.03 2.54 14.73
CA SER A 55 17.26 1.61 15.55
C SER A 55 15.79 2.03 15.55
N PRO A 56 14.82 1.17 15.11
CA PRO A 56 13.39 1.46 15.18
C PRO A 56 12.96 1.87 16.57
N ARG A 57 13.46 1.23 17.62
CA ARG A 57 13.15 1.56 19.01
C ARG A 57 13.58 2.99 19.36
N LYS A 58 14.81 3.38 19.06
CA LYS A 58 15.30 4.75 19.33
C LYS A 58 14.52 5.80 18.55
N TRP A 59 14.13 5.50 17.32
CA TRP A 59 13.29 6.40 16.54
C TRP A 59 11.91 6.57 17.15
N ILE A 60 11.26 5.48 17.61
CA ILE A 60 9.95 5.51 18.25
C ILE A 60 10.01 6.33 19.56
N GLU A 61 11.04 6.13 20.38
CA GLU A 61 11.25 6.85 21.65
C GLU A 61 11.38 8.38 21.48
N GLN A 62 11.73 8.85 20.28
CA GLN A 62 11.84 10.27 19.92
C GLN A 62 10.55 10.86 19.34
N LEU A 63 9.46 10.10 19.27
CA LEU A 63 8.21 10.61 18.73
C LEU A 63 7.62 11.72 19.63
N PRO A 64 6.93 12.73 19.03
CA PRO A 64 6.56 13.95 19.75
C PRO A 64 5.56 13.79 20.91
N THR A 65 4.86 12.66 20.99
CA THR A 65 3.84 12.44 22.04
C THR A 65 4.01 11.08 22.69
N GLU A 66 3.87 11.05 24.03
CA GLU A 66 3.94 9.84 24.84
C GLU A 66 3.05 8.71 24.27
N ARG A 67 1.83 9.04 23.89
CA ARG A 67 0.89 8.11 23.26
C ARG A 67 1.48 7.41 22.02
N ARG A 68 2.18 8.14 21.15
CA ARG A 68 2.79 7.56 19.93
C ARG A 68 3.98 6.70 20.26
N VAL A 69 4.71 7.07 21.31
CA VAL A 69 5.83 6.26 21.83
C VAL A 69 5.29 4.94 22.36
N GLU A 70 4.28 5.00 23.23
CA GLU A 70 3.65 3.85 23.87
C GLU A 70 3.06 2.87 22.84
N ASP A 71 2.15 3.36 21.97
CA ASP A 71 1.53 2.56 20.91
C ASP A 71 2.61 2.04 19.92
N GLY A 72 3.63 2.84 19.60
CA GLY A 72 4.72 2.48 18.70
C GLY A 72 5.62 1.38 19.27
N LEU A 73 6.00 1.46 20.52
CA LEU A 73 6.80 0.42 21.21
C LEU A 73 6.01 -0.88 21.32
N ARG A 74 4.71 -0.79 21.63
CA ARG A 74 3.87 -1.99 21.66
C ARG A 74 3.73 -2.65 20.29
N LEU A 75 3.56 -1.86 19.21
CA LEU A 75 3.57 -2.40 17.86
C LEU A 75 4.91 -3.04 17.50
N LEU A 76 6.03 -2.43 17.92
CA LEU A 76 7.36 -2.99 17.67
C LEU A 76 7.49 -4.39 18.28
N GLU A 77 7.02 -4.57 19.51
CA GLU A 77 7.01 -5.88 20.18
C GLU A 77 6.06 -6.86 19.47
N LEU A 78 4.82 -6.43 19.22
CA LEU A 78 3.79 -7.27 18.65
C LEU A 78 4.18 -7.84 17.28
N PHE A 79 4.66 -6.98 16.37
CA PHE A 79 5.13 -7.42 15.06
C PHE A 79 6.36 -8.32 15.17
N GLY A 80 7.31 -8.00 16.07
CA GLY A 80 8.49 -8.83 16.31
C GLY A 80 8.14 -10.22 16.84
N GLU A 81 7.23 -10.30 17.82
CA GLU A 81 6.77 -11.57 18.39
C GLU A 81 6.06 -12.46 17.36
N VAL A 82 5.21 -11.88 16.51
CA VAL A 82 4.42 -12.63 15.54
C VAL A 82 5.26 -13.06 14.33
N THR A 83 6.14 -12.18 13.83
CA THR A 83 6.93 -12.47 12.63
C THR A 83 8.23 -13.22 12.90
N GLY A 84 8.76 -13.11 14.11
CA GLY A 84 10.10 -13.60 14.46
C GLY A 84 11.24 -12.88 13.71
N ALA A 85 10.93 -11.84 12.95
CA ALA A 85 11.87 -11.11 12.11
C ALA A 85 12.40 -9.85 12.81
N GLU A 86 13.56 -9.39 12.37
CA GLU A 86 14.14 -8.14 12.84
C GLU A 86 13.40 -6.92 12.24
N ALA A 87 13.14 -5.94 13.09
CA ALA A 87 12.54 -4.67 12.69
C ALA A 87 13.57 -3.78 11.99
N VAL A 88 13.22 -3.21 10.85
CA VAL A 88 14.08 -2.31 10.07
C VAL A 88 13.34 -1.01 9.76
N MET A 89 14.07 0.12 9.83
CA MET A 89 13.53 1.39 9.37
C MET A 89 13.45 1.42 7.84
N TRP A 90 12.27 1.78 7.32
CA TRP A 90 12.02 2.00 5.90
C TRP A 90 11.66 3.47 5.68
N GLY A 91 12.57 4.18 5.02
CA GLY A 91 12.46 5.63 4.92
C GLY A 91 12.45 6.31 6.30
N PRO A 92 11.91 7.54 6.40
CA PRO A 92 12.04 8.35 7.61
C PRO A 92 11.02 8.01 8.71
N SER A 93 10.02 7.17 8.45
CA SER A 93 8.88 7.06 9.38
C SER A 93 8.15 5.70 9.39
N MET A 94 8.67 4.69 8.74
CA MET A 94 8.06 3.36 8.71
C MET A 94 8.98 2.33 9.35
N VAL A 95 8.39 1.44 10.14
CA VAL A 95 9.04 0.24 10.66
C VAL A 95 8.50 -0.95 9.88
N GLY A 96 9.36 -1.73 9.27
CA GLY A 96 9.00 -2.88 8.45
C GLY A 96 9.68 -4.16 8.91
N TYR A 97 9.04 -5.28 8.59
CA TYR A 97 9.51 -6.62 8.88
C TYR A 97 9.54 -7.44 7.59
N GLY A 98 10.63 -8.17 7.40
CA GLY A 98 10.86 -8.95 6.19
C GLY A 98 11.15 -8.07 4.97
N HIS A 99 11.33 -8.73 3.84
CA HIS A 99 11.61 -8.10 2.56
C HIS A 99 10.66 -8.67 1.50
N HIS A 100 10.13 -7.82 0.65
CA HIS A 100 9.29 -8.18 -0.48
C HIS A 100 9.71 -7.38 -1.71
N HIS A 101 10.09 -8.08 -2.76
CA HIS A 101 10.35 -7.49 -4.06
C HIS A 101 9.07 -7.54 -4.89
N TYR A 102 8.64 -6.40 -5.43
CA TYR A 102 7.43 -6.32 -6.24
C TYR A 102 7.75 -5.87 -7.66
N VAL A 103 7.02 -6.44 -8.61
CA VAL A 103 7.07 -6.06 -10.02
C VAL A 103 5.64 -5.77 -10.49
N TYR A 104 5.41 -4.58 -11.00
CA TYR A 104 4.12 -4.23 -11.62
C TYR A 104 4.06 -4.68 -13.07
N ASP A 105 2.87 -4.89 -13.61
CA ASP A 105 2.64 -5.22 -15.02
C ASP A 105 3.26 -4.19 -15.98
N SER A 106 3.47 -2.96 -15.53
CA SER A 106 4.18 -1.91 -16.26
C SER A 106 5.70 -2.13 -16.37
N GLY A 107 6.25 -3.17 -15.73
CA GLY A 107 7.69 -3.41 -15.61
C GLY A 107 8.37 -2.56 -14.53
N ARG A 108 7.63 -1.79 -13.76
CA ARG A 108 8.14 -1.03 -12.62
C ARG A 108 8.30 -1.97 -11.43
N GLU A 109 9.47 -1.98 -10.83
CA GLU A 109 9.80 -2.85 -9.70
C GLU A 109 10.34 -2.05 -8.50
N GLY A 110 10.38 -2.68 -7.35
CA GLY A 110 10.95 -2.09 -6.14
C GLY A 110 10.91 -3.07 -4.98
N ASP A 111 11.53 -2.64 -3.89
CA ASP A 111 11.62 -3.41 -2.66
C ASP A 111 10.77 -2.74 -1.58
N THR A 112 10.11 -3.55 -0.77
CA THR A 112 9.35 -3.12 0.40
C THR A 112 9.42 -4.18 1.49
N PHE A 113 8.84 -3.89 2.65
CA PHE A 113 8.66 -4.88 3.71
C PHE A 113 7.38 -5.70 3.47
N ARG A 114 7.29 -6.89 4.07
CA ARG A 114 6.08 -7.73 4.04
C ARG A 114 4.97 -7.13 4.87
N VAL A 115 5.24 -6.88 6.14
CA VAL A 115 4.32 -6.21 7.07
C VAL A 115 5.06 -5.12 7.82
N GLY A 116 4.35 -4.12 8.28
CA GLY A 116 4.98 -3.03 9.01
C GLY A 116 3.98 -2.01 9.53
N PHE A 117 4.50 -0.96 10.16
CA PHE A 117 3.68 0.09 10.72
C PHE A 117 4.36 1.47 10.72
N SER A 118 3.56 2.49 10.92
CA SER A 118 4.02 3.87 11.15
C SER A 118 3.11 4.54 12.19
N PRO A 119 3.63 4.93 13.37
CA PRO A 119 2.87 5.66 14.38
C PRO A 119 2.75 7.14 13.98
N ARG A 120 1.76 7.47 13.14
CA ARG A 120 1.53 8.84 12.66
C ARG A 120 0.75 9.68 13.65
N ALA A 121 0.69 10.99 13.45
CA ALA A 121 0.03 11.91 14.36
C ALA A 121 -1.48 11.63 14.52
N SER A 122 -2.18 11.31 13.44
CA SER A 122 -3.63 11.09 13.42
C SER A 122 -4.04 9.65 13.70
N ALA A 123 -3.21 8.67 13.33
CA ALA A 123 -3.50 7.25 13.47
C ALA A 123 -2.22 6.42 13.36
N LEU A 124 -2.28 5.20 13.86
CA LEU A 124 -1.33 4.14 13.56
C LEU A 124 -1.66 3.61 12.16
N SER A 125 -0.73 3.70 11.24
CA SER A 125 -0.85 3.11 9.90
C SER A 125 -0.19 1.73 9.92
N LEU A 126 -0.95 0.69 9.61
CA LEU A 126 -0.48 -0.70 9.56
C LEU A 126 -0.52 -1.16 8.10
N TYR A 127 0.55 -1.80 7.67
CA TYR A 127 0.79 -2.15 6.26
C TYR A 127 0.90 -3.65 6.08
N GLY A 128 0.46 -4.15 4.93
CA GLY A 128 0.54 -5.56 4.58
C GLY A 128 -0.48 -6.46 5.28
N LEU A 129 -1.49 -5.89 5.96
CA LEU A 129 -2.48 -6.63 6.74
C LEU A 129 -3.83 -6.81 6.04
N LEU A 130 -4.09 -6.05 4.96
CA LEU A 130 -5.37 -6.09 4.26
C LEU A 130 -5.35 -7.14 3.14
N ASP A 131 -6.40 -7.95 3.10
CA ASP A 131 -6.68 -8.92 2.07
C ASP A 131 -8.17 -9.31 2.16
N PRO A 132 -8.84 -9.74 1.07
CA PRO A 132 -10.22 -10.22 1.13
C PRO A 132 -10.44 -11.39 2.11
N GLU A 133 -9.42 -12.21 2.35
CA GLU A 133 -9.51 -13.37 3.24
C GLU A 133 -9.51 -13.01 4.73
N VAL A 134 -9.21 -11.75 5.10
CA VAL A 134 -9.17 -11.30 6.50
C VAL A 134 -10.39 -10.46 6.92
N ASP A 135 -11.43 -10.36 6.12
CA ASP A 135 -12.61 -9.54 6.42
C ASP A 135 -13.28 -9.93 7.75
N ASP A 136 -13.34 -11.23 8.08
CA ASP A 136 -13.85 -11.70 9.36
C ASP A 136 -13.00 -11.23 10.56
N LEU A 137 -11.68 -11.18 10.39
CA LEU A 137 -10.78 -10.65 11.41
C LEU A 137 -10.98 -9.14 11.58
N LEU A 138 -11.10 -8.41 10.48
CA LEU A 138 -11.37 -6.97 10.51
C LEU A 138 -12.68 -6.66 11.24
N GLY A 139 -13.72 -7.46 11.01
CA GLY A 139 -15.02 -7.31 11.71
C GLY A 139 -14.91 -7.45 13.24
N ARG A 140 -13.90 -8.16 13.75
CA ARG A 140 -13.67 -8.39 15.19
C ARG A 140 -12.61 -7.47 15.80
N LEU A 141 -11.84 -6.75 14.97
CA LEU A 141 -10.70 -5.94 15.44
C LEU A 141 -11.10 -4.79 16.37
N GLY A 142 -12.28 -4.24 16.19
CA GLY A 142 -12.71 -3.01 16.87
C GLY A 142 -12.58 -1.76 15.97
N PRO A 143 -12.58 -0.55 16.54
CA PRO A 143 -12.63 0.69 15.76
C PRO A 143 -11.40 0.88 14.87
N HIS A 144 -11.59 0.80 13.56
CA HIS A 144 -10.54 0.98 12.56
C HIS A 144 -11.09 1.66 11.29
N LYS A 145 -10.19 1.99 10.36
CA LYS A 145 -10.49 2.42 9.00
C LYS A 145 -9.58 1.67 8.04
N THR A 146 -10.06 1.37 6.85
CA THR A 146 -9.26 0.79 5.78
C THR A 146 -9.02 1.81 4.67
N GLY A 147 -7.83 1.76 4.07
CA GLY A 147 -7.48 2.48 2.85
C GLY A 147 -7.08 1.50 1.75
N LYS A 148 -6.53 1.98 0.66
CA LYS A 148 -6.19 1.16 -0.52
C LYS A 148 -5.19 0.02 -0.21
N GLY A 149 -4.38 0.13 0.84
CA GLY A 149 -3.40 -0.90 1.24
C GLY A 149 -2.97 -0.73 2.70
N CYS A 150 -3.72 0.05 3.47
CA CYS A 150 -3.38 0.39 4.84
C CYS A 150 -4.57 0.19 5.77
N LEU A 151 -4.31 -0.39 6.93
CA LEU A 151 -5.24 -0.43 8.06
C LEU A 151 -4.88 0.71 9.02
N TYR A 152 -5.86 1.50 9.42
CA TYR A 152 -5.68 2.64 10.32
C TYR A 152 -6.38 2.42 11.65
N VAL A 153 -5.63 2.55 12.72
CA VAL A 153 -6.11 2.43 14.10
C VAL A 153 -5.73 3.70 14.86
N THR A 154 -6.67 4.28 15.60
CA THR A 154 -6.38 5.53 16.35
C THR A 154 -5.60 5.27 17.64
N ARG A 155 -5.83 4.14 18.32
CA ARG A 155 -5.18 3.70 19.55
C ARG A 155 -5.18 2.18 19.64
N LEU A 156 -4.06 1.57 20.04
CA LEU A 156 -3.99 0.13 20.28
C LEU A 156 -4.95 -0.34 21.38
N ALA A 157 -5.06 0.42 22.46
CA ALA A 157 -5.97 0.11 23.58
C ALA A 157 -7.47 0.02 23.19
N ARG A 158 -7.84 0.37 21.93
CA ARG A 158 -9.23 0.34 21.45
C ARG A 158 -9.51 -0.82 20.51
N VAL A 159 -8.53 -1.62 20.20
CA VAL A 159 -8.66 -2.79 19.31
C VAL A 159 -8.33 -4.07 20.07
N ASP A 160 -8.84 -5.18 19.56
CA ASP A 160 -8.50 -6.50 20.09
C ASP A 160 -7.08 -6.87 19.64
N GLU A 161 -6.18 -7.02 20.62
CA GLU A 161 -4.77 -7.32 20.35
C GLU A 161 -4.59 -8.71 19.76
N GLN A 162 -5.40 -9.69 20.18
CA GLN A 162 -5.29 -11.04 19.61
C GLN A 162 -5.71 -11.06 18.14
N VAL A 163 -6.77 -10.35 17.79
CA VAL A 163 -7.20 -10.19 16.40
C VAL A 163 -6.15 -9.46 15.59
N LEU A 164 -5.48 -8.45 16.17
CA LEU A 164 -4.38 -7.77 15.50
C LEU A 164 -3.19 -8.71 15.26
N ARG A 165 -2.86 -9.59 16.20
CA ARG A 165 -1.84 -10.65 16.03
C ARG A 165 -2.18 -11.57 14.88
N ASP A 166 -3.44 -12.00 14.79
CA ASP A 166 -3.90 -12.89 13.72
C ASP A 166 -3.81 -12.19 12.35
N LEU A 167 -4.13 -10.89 12.26
CA LEU A 167 -3.97 -10.08 11.05
C LEU A 167 -2.49 -9.94 10.64
N ILE A 168 -1.59 -9.73 11.60
CA ILE A 168 -0.14 -9.65 11.33
C ILE A 168 0.36 -11.01 10.82
N ALA A 169 -0.05 -12.11 11.46
CA ALA A 169 0.34 -13.46 11.05
C ALA A 169 -0.16 -13.79 9.63
N ALA A 170 -1.41 -13.47 9.32
CA ALA A 170 -1.96 -13.63 7.97
C ALA A 170 -1.20 -12.81 6.92
N GLY A 171 -0.90 -11.55 7.21
CA GLY A 171 -0.10 -10.69 6.33
C GLY A 171 1.32 -11.20 6.13
N TRP A 172 1.93 -11.70 7.19
CA TRP A 172 3.28 -12.28 7.15
C TRP A 172 3.34 -13.53 6.28
N ALA A 173 2.41 -14.47 6.46
CA ALA A 173 2.34 -15.71 5.69
C ALA A 173 2.14 -15.47 4.18
N ARG A 174 1.31 -14.49 3.79
CA ARG A 174 1.13 -14.13 2.36
C ARG A 174 2.41 -13.62 1.71
N GLY A 175 3.22 -12.87 2.43
CA GLY A 175 4.50 -12.39 1.92
C GLY A 175 5.51 -13.51 1.62
N GLU A 176 5.29 -14.74 2.09
CA GLU A 176 6.10 -15.92 1.77
C GLU A 176 5.64 -16.63 0.49
N ALA A 177 4.34 -16.57 0.20
CA ALA A 177 3.75 -17.24 -0.97
C ALA A 177 4.04 -16.53 -2.31
N GLY A 178 4.57 -15.32 -2.28
CA GLY A 178 4.86 -14.47 -3.45
C GLY A 178 6.32 -14.43 -3.90
N CYS A 179 7.14 -15.40 -3.45
CA CYS A 179 8.53 -15.57 -3.91
C CYS A 179 8.65 -16.63 -4.98
#